data_fc7762fc21e794f5a637a1b10a7730a9
#
_entry.id   fc7762fc21e794f5a637a1b10a7730a9
#
_cell.length_a   1.000
_cell.length_b   1.000
_cell.length_c   1.000
_cell.angle_alpha   90.00
_cell.angle_beta   90.00
_cell.angle_gamma   90.00
#
_symmetry.space_group_name_H-M   'P 1'
#
loop_
_entity.id
_entity.type
_entity.pdbx_description
1 polymer ?
#
loop_
_entity_poly.entity_id
_entity_poly.type
_entity_poly.pdbx_seq_one_letter_code
_entity_poly.pdbx_strand_id
1 'polypeptide(L)'
;MSIAISGAELSRRHFGLTLCALPLSGWASGAAAASMPWNGPATVARVYLAGPKAHWPKPTLDLEAEVAEIEARLAEAQRKNAHNVRLTGGGILRTEEEVKPWLARTGEIDGLLLIPLSQPTPPLRALVDAAPAPALFFSRPYATHAWSSVAALRQNGHKIDVIATSSYGDLDPYFEAFRTAHHLRNSKVLVGCESPRGRQELADAFHQHFGTTFQFVGGAEFRKMFDGAGERQTRTEAAEFVRGALRVVEPSPREIHDGVRFHIALQNMLRAQKANAVTIDCFGTLAASTLPGYPCIAFSKLNDAGLYGVCEGDLASTMTQLLVTSCTGMPGFVSDPVFDISRNEVIHAHCVSATKMKGIHQPASPYILRNHLETNEGAVVQVLMPVGETITVGRFHGPSKFLVSTAEVTGTVDSDRGCRSQIRTRVSDAARWLRSYSAGLHRVIFYGDHVASIERMGRLMSFDVVHEV
;
A
#
# COMPACT_ATOMS: atom_id res chain seq x y z
N MET A 1 7.59 -40.70 -50.34
CA MET A 1 8.46 -41.52 -49.48
C MET A 1 8.37 -40.98 -48.07
N SER A 2 7.43 -41.58 -47.32
CA SER A 2 7.17 -41.20 -45.92
C SER A 2 8.11 -41.95 -44.98
N ILE A 3 8.71 -41.28 -44.06
CA ILE A 3 9.39 -41.89 -42.92
C ILE A 3 8.67 -41.43 -41.65
N ALA A 4 8.00 -42.39 -41.04
CA ALA A 4 7.44 -42.25 -39.70
C ALA A 4 8.57 -42.46 -38.67
N ILE A 5 8.60 -41.63 -37.62
CA ILE A 5 9.43 -41.89 -36.45
C ILE A 5 8.51 -42.04 -35.26
N SER A 6 8.63 -43.20 -34.65
CA SER A 6 7.85 -43.73 -33.52
C SER A 6 8.14 -42.97 -32.21
N GLY A 7 7.09 -42.92 -31.38
CA GLY A 7 7.16 -42.39 -30.03
C GLY A 7 8.02 -43.24 -29.09
N ALA A 8 8.71 -42.59 -28.22
CA ALA A 8 9.32 -43.16 -27.01
C ALA A 8 8.72 -42.48 -25.78
N GLU A 9 7.99 -43.26 -25.01
CA GLU A 9 7.53 -42.92 -23.67
C GLU A 9 8.72 -42.65 -22.73
N LEU A 10 8.80 -41.46 -22.17
CA LEU A 10 9.71 -41.15 -21.08
C LEU A 10 8.98 -41.22 -19.75
N SER A 11 9.35 -42.20 -18.97
CA SER A 11 8.86 -42.51 -17.63
C SER A 11 9.09 -41.34 -16.66
N ARG A 12 8.03 -41.05 -15.87
CA ARG A 12 8.06 -40.16 -14.73
C ARG A 12 8.99 -40.70 -13.64
N ARG A 13 10.19 -40.16 -13.52
CA ARG A 13 10.99 -40.32 -12.30
C ARG A 13 10.75 -39.11 -11.41
N HIS A 14 10.25 -39.38 -10.21
CA HIS A 14 10.12 -38.47 -9.10
C HIS A 14 11.49 -37.90 -8.75
N PHE A 15 11.71 -36.60 -9.01
CA PHE A 15 12.75 -35.84 -8.35
C PHE A 15 12.09 -35.14 -7.15
N GLY A 16 12.25 -35.73 -5.98
CA GLY A 16 11.99 -35.08 -4.71
C GLY A 16 13.07 -34.01 -4.49
N LEU A 17 12.80 -32.79 -4.86
CA LEU A 17 13.57 -31.63 -4.40
C LEU A 17 13.08 -31.25 -3.00
N THR A 18 13.84 -31.70 -2.00
CA THR A 18 13.79 -31.14 -0.66
C THR A 18 14.21 -29.69 -0.74
N LEU A 19 13.23 -28.78 -0.80
CA LEU A 19 13.48 -27.36 -0.62
C LEU A 19 13.94 -27.13 0.82
N CYS A 20 15.25 -27.05 1.03
CA CYS A 20 15.82 -26.39 2.18
C CYS A 20 15.47 -24.90 2.08
N ALA A 21 14.40 -24.49 2.75
CA ALA A 21 14.12 -23.10 3.03
C ALA A 21 15.22 -22.57 3.97
N LEU A 22 16.25 -21.95 3.38
CA LEU A 22 17.18 -21.13 4.16
C LEU A 22 16.43 -19.91 4.69
N PRO A 23 16.52 -19.57 5.97
CA PRO A 23 15.84 -18.42 6.51
C PRO A 23 16.41 -17.15 5.86
N LEU A 24 15.53 -16.31 5.33
CA LEU A 24 15.83 -14.92 4.96
C LEU A 24 16.29 -14.18 6.22
N SER A 25 17.60 -14.19 6.44
CA SER A 25 18.25 -13.50 7.54
C SER A 25 18.29 -12.00 7.23
N GLY A 26 17.42 -11.23 7.87
CA GLY A 26 17.52 -9.78 7.81
C GLY A 26 16.35 -9.01 8.43
N TRP A 27 15.16 -9.47 8.38
CA TRP A 27 14.03 -8.92 9.12
C TRP A 27 13.74 -9.80 10.33
N ALA A 28 13.54 -9.12 11.47
CA ALA A 28 13.24 -9.74 12.74
C ALA A 28 12.39 -11.00 12.56
N SER A 29 12.79 -12.09 13.23
CA SER A 29 11.95 -13.26 13.44
C SER A 29 10.50 -12.80 13.63
N GLY A 30 9.51 -13.50 13.09
CA GLY A 30 8.11 -13.06 12.98
C GLY A 30 7.49 -12.37 14.21
N ALA A 31 8.04 -12.61 15.42
CA ALA A 31 7.63 -11.95 16.66
C ALA A 31 8.02 -10.45 16.72
N ALA A 32 9.19 -10.05 16.18
CA ALA A 32 9.62 -8.64 16.22
C ALA A 32 8.97 -7.82 15.08
N ALA A 33 8.63 -8.45 13.96
CA ALA A 33 7.84 -7.82 12.90
C ALA A 33 6.38 -7.60 13.34
N ALA A 34 5.82 -8.54 14.12
CA ALA A 34 4.47 -8.40 14.68
C ALA A 34 4.33 -7.29 15.75
N SER A 35 5.44 -6.78 16.30
CA SER A 35 5.45 -5.74 17.33
C SER A 35 5.54 -4.30 16.78
N MET A 36 5.63 -4.12 15.45
CA MET A 36 5.73 -2.79 14.86
C MET A 36 4.36 -2.11 14.81
N PRO A 37 4.28 -0.77 15.08
CA PRO A 37 3.01 -0.05 15.26
C PRO A 37 2.03 -0.16 14.08
N TRP A 38 2.56 -0.25 12.87
CA TRP A 38 1.76 -0.35 11.64
C TRP A 38 1.33 -1.78 11.27
N ASN A 39 1.87 -2.80 11.95
CA ASN A 39 1.50 -4.19 11.77
C ASN A 39 0.50 -4.60 12.85
N GLY A 40 -0.48 -5.37 12.45
CA GLY A 40 -1.47 -5.90 13.35
C GLY A 40 -2.89 -5.61 12.88
N PRO A 41 -3.88 -6.22 13.53
CA PRO A 41 -5.27 -5.98 13.22
C PRO A 41 -5.71 -4.60 13.71
N ALA A 42 -6.56 -3.93 12.90
CA ALA A 42 -7.22 -2.70 13.32
C ALA A 42 -8.19 -2.98 14.49
N THR A 43 -8.21 -2.11 15.48
CA THR A 43 -9.22 -2.14 16.54
C THR A 43 -10.46 -1.40 16.04
N VAL A 44 -11.53 -2.14 15.74
CA VAL A 44 -12.80 -1.59 15.22
C VAL A 44 -13.89 -1.73 16.28
N ALA A 45 -14.43 -0.59 16.72
CA ALA A 45 -15.53 -0.58 17.69
C ALA A 45 -16.87 -0.73 16.96
N ARG A 46 -17.64 -1.78 17.32
CA ARG A 46 -19.00 -1.94 16.85
C ARG A 46 -19.98 -1.30 17.82
N VAL A 47 -21.05 -0.72 17.29
CA VAL A 47 -22.11 -0.11 18.06
C VAL A 47 -23.46 -0.27 17.35
N TYR A 48 -24.48 -0.54 18.11
CA TYR A 48 -25.84 -0.70 17.62
C TYR A 48 -26.64 0.59 17.78
N LEU A 49 -27.38 0.97 16.74
CA LEU A 49 -28.12 2.24 16.70
C LEU A 49 -29.63 1.96 16.69
N ALA A 50 -30.35 2.57 17.62
CA ALA A 50 -31.80 2.56 17.65
C ALA A 50 -32.32 3.90 18.17
N GLY A 51 -33.59 4.19 17.93
CA GLY A 51 -34.27 5.32 18.60
C GLY A 51 -34.79 4.91 19.97
N PRO A 52 -35.10 5.89 20.84
CA PRO A 52 -35.79 5.64 22.11
C PRO A 52 -37.13 4.92 21.91
N LYS A 53 -37.78 5.19 20.77
CA LYS A 53 -39.02 4.54 20.35
C LYS A 53 -38.89 4.19 18.87
N ALA A 54 -38.86 2.90 18.56
CA ALA A 54 -38.79 2.42 17.20
C ALA A 54 -40.11 2.61 16.46
N HIS A 55 -40.01 3.00 15.19
CA HIS A 55 -41.15 3.04 14.25
C HIS A 55 -41.02 2.02 13.15
N TRP A 56 -39.79 1.76 12.74
CA TRP A 56 -39.41 0.83 11.69
C TRP A 56 -38.34 -0.16 12.21
N PRO A 57 -38.39 -1.46 11.85
CA PRO A 57 -39.36 -2.12 10.95
C PRO A 57 -40.71 -2.37 11.59
N LYS A 58 -40.76 -2.43 12.93
CA LYS A 58 -41.98 -2.54 13.74
C LYS A 58 -41.72 -2.06 15.18
N PRO A 59 -42.74 -1.49 15.86
CA PRO A 59 -42.56 -0.99 17.24
C PRO A 59 -42.21 -2.07 18.27
N THR A 60 -42.56 -3.32 18.01
CA THR A 60 -42.37 -4.48 18.89
C THR A 60 -41.13 -5.30 18.55
N LEU A 61 -40.12 -4.68 17.92
CA LEU A 61 -38.86 -5.37 17.61
C LEU A 61 -38.09 -5.63 18.92
N ASP A 62 -37.70 -6.90 19.12
CA ASP A 62 -36.81 -7.29 20.20
C ASP A 62 -35.36 -6.96 19.79
N LEU A 63 -34.86 -5.81 20.29
CA LEU A 63 -33.53 -5.30 19.92
C LEU A 63 -32.40 -6.17 20.49
N GLU A 64 -32.59 -6.76 21.65
CA GLU A 64 -31.64 -7.63 22.32
C GLU A 64 -31.47 -8.95 21.54
N ALA A 65 -32.56 -9.54 21.06
CA ALA A 65 -32.54 -10.72 20.20
C ALA A 65 -31.85 -10.42 18.85
N GLU A 66 -32.12 -9.25 18.24
CA GLU A 66 -31.47 -8.80 17.03
C GLU A 66 -29.93 -8.66 17.24
N VAL A 67 -29.53 -8.04 18.35
CA VAL A 67 -28.10 -7.91 18.69
C VAL A 67 -27.45 -9.28 18.85
N ALA A 68 -28.09 -10.23 19.53
CA ALA A 68 -27.54 -11.56 19.76
C ALA A 68 -27.31 -12.31 18.45
N GLU A 69 -28.24 -12.21 17.48
CA GLU A 69 -28.09 -12.80 16.15
C GLU A 69 -26.92 -12.16 15.39
N ILE A 70 -26.82 -10.82 15.39
CA ILE A 70 -25.74 -10.10 14.72
C ILE A 70 -24.38 -10.45 15.32
N GLU A 71 -24.27 -10.50 16.64
CA GLU A 71 -23.03 -10.84 17.35
C GLU A 71 -22.53 -12.23 16.98
N ALA A 72 -23.40 -13.21 16.84
CA ALA A 72 -23.02 -14.56 16.42
C ALA A 72 -22.40 -14.56 15.02
N ARG A 73 -22.99 -13.79 14.08
CA ARG A 73 -22.48 -13.64 12.71
C ARG A 73 -21.17 -12.84 12.66
N LEU A 74 -21.07 -11.75 13.41
CA LEU A 74 -19.86 -10.94 13.50
C LEU A 74 -18.70 -11.72 14.12
N ALA A 75 -18.96 -12.56 15.12
CA ALA A 75 -17.92 -13.43 15.70
C ALA A 75 -17.33 -14.40 14.68
N GLU A 76 -18.14 -14.94 13.75
CA GLU A 76 -17.67 -15.76 12.65
C GLU A 76 -16.84 -14.95 11.65
N ALA A 77 -17.34 -13.78 11.21
CA ALA A 77 -16.64 -12.88 10.31
C ALA A 77 -15.28 -12.43 10.90
N GLN A 78 -15.24 -12.12 12.20
CA GLN A 78 -14.01 -11.76 12.89
C GLN A 78 -13.01 -12.91 12.94
N ARG A 79 -13.43 -14.15 13.23
CA ARG A 79 -12.52 -15.30 13.24
C ARG A 79 -11.82 -15.47 11.88
N LYS A 80 -12.56 -15.33 10.79
CA LYS A 80 -12.03 -15.37 9.43
C LYS A 80 -11.04 -14.24 9.15
N ASN A 81 -11.30 -13.06 9.71
CA ASN A 81 -10.55 -11.82 9.49
C ASN A 81 -9.72 -11.39 10.70
N ALA A 82 -9.29 -12.31 11.56
CA ALA A 82 -8.55 -11.98 12.78
C ALA A 82 -7.21 -11.26 12.53
N HIS A 83 -6.65 -11.42 11.32
CA HIS A 83 -5.45 -10.71 10.89
C HIS A 83 -5.74 -9.27 10.42
N ASN A 84 -6.97 -8.96 10.07
CA ASN A 84 -7.40 -7.63 9.61
C ASN A 84 -7.97 -6.79 10.75
N VAL A 85 -8.86 -7.36 11.57
CA VAL A 85 -9.58 -6.60 12.60
C VAL A 85 -9.71 -7.34 13.92
N ARG A 86 -9.79 -6.56 14.98
CA ARG A 86 -10.28 -6.95 16.30
C ARG A 86 -11.51 -6.11 16.62
N LEU A 87 -12.69 -6.74 16.64
CA LEU A 87 -13.94 -6.07 16.99
C LEU A 87 -14.02 -5.87 18.51
N THR A 88 -14.31 -4.63 18.91
CA THR A 88 -14.48 -4.23 20.31
C THR A 88 -15.81 -3.47 20.48
N GLY A 89 -16.07 -2.92 21.65
CA GLY A 89 -17.27 -2.16 21.91
C GLY A 89 -18.51 -3.05 22.04
N GLY A 90 -19.63 -2.55 21.54
CA GLY A 90 -20.96 -3.14 21.65
C GLY A 90 -21.92 -2.21 22.40
N GLY A 91 -23.14 -2.69 22.63
CA GLY A 91 -24.20 -1.93 23.25
C GLY A 91 -25.04 -1.12 22.27
N ILE A 92 -26.28 -0.86 22.68
CA ILE A 92 -27.24 -0.10 21.87
C ILE A 92 -27.23 1.36 22.35
N LEU A 93 -26.98 2.28 21.41
CA LEU A 93 -27.17 3.72 21.67
C LEU A 93 -28.50 4.18 21.10
N ARG A 94 -29.24 4.95 21.89
CA ARG A 94 -30.59 5.41 21.58
C ARG A 94 -30.68 6.93 21.46
N THR A 95 -29.76 7.67 22.10
CA THR A 95 -29.73 9.13 22.10
C THR A 95 -28.32 9.66 21.79
N GLU A 96 -28.24 10.95 21.43
CA GLU A 96 -26.95 11.61 21.15
C GLU A 96 -26.12 11.78 22.43
N GLU A 97 -26.74 11.94 23.58
CA GLU A 97 -26.08 12.12 24.88
C GLU A 97 -25.30 10.87 25.31
N GLU A 98 -25.70 9.68 24.84
CA GLU A 98 -25.02 8.42 25.13
C GLU A 98 -23.68 8.26 24.37
N VAL A 99 -23.47 9.04 23.30
CA VAL A 99 -22.31 8.89 22.40
C VAL A 99 -21.02 9.18 23.12
N LYS A 100 -20.86 10.33 23.75
CA LYS A 100 -19.60 10.72 24.42
C LYS A 100 -19.21 9.75 25.54
N PRO A 101 -20.13 9.34 26.46
CA PRO A 101 -19.80 8.33 27.46
C PRO A 101 -19.43 6.97 26.86
N TRP A 102 -20.03 6.58 25.72
CA TRP A 102 -19.72 5.33 25.06
C TRP A 102 -18.32 5.38 24.45
N LEU A 103 -17.95 6.44 23.70
CA LEU A 103 -16.63 6.64 23.14
C LEU A 103 -15.54 6.66 24.23
N ALA A 104 -15.78 7.31 25.35
CA ALA A 104 -14.84 7.37 26.47
C ALA A 104 -14.53 5.98 27.05
N ARG A 105 -15.51 5.08 27.08
CA ARG A 105 -15.31 3.68 27.54
C ARG A 105 -14.68 2.77 26.49
N THR A 106 -14.85 3.10 25.21
CA THR A 106 -14.36 2.28 24.10
C THR A 106 -12.84 2.38 23.94
N GLY A 107 -12.23 3.50 24.34
CA GLY A 107 -10.80 3.75 24.23
C GLY A 107 -10.34 4.08 22.80
N GLU A 108 -9.06 3.85 22.51
CA GLU A 108 -8.51 4.09 21.17
C GLU A 108 -9.00 3.07 20.15
N ILE A 109 -9.46 3.57 19.02
CA ILE A 109 -9.98 2.77 17.90
C ILE A 109 -9.41 3.23 16.57
N ASP A 110 -9.35 2.28 15.63
CA ASP A 110 -8.94 2.50 14.24
C ASP A 110 -10.15 2.68 13.31
N GLY A 111 -11.32 2.25 13.75
CA GLY A 111 -12.55 2.35 12.96
C GLY A 111 -13.81 2.12 13.78
N LEU A 112 -14.94 2.48 13.17
CA LEU A 112 -16.29 2.27 13.70
C LEU A 112 -17.10 1.39 12.77
N LEU A 113 -17.79 0.38 13.33
CA LEU A 113 -18.82 -0.39 12.66
C LEU A 113 -20.17 0.01 13.26
N LEU A 114 -20.95 0.81 12.52
CA LEU A 114 -22.23 1.36 12.91
C LEU A 114 -23.34 0.44 12.38
N ILE A 115 -24.11 -0.17 13.29
CA ILE A 115 -25.11 -1.20 12.94
C ILE A 115 -26.48 -0.72 13.37
N PRO A 116 -27.31 -0.21 12.45
CA PRO A 116 -28.68 0.20 12.77
C PRO A 116 -29.55 -1.04 13.03
N LEU A 117 -30.36 -0.97 14.07
CA LEU A 117 -31.39 -1.97 14.43
C LEU A 117 -32.78 -1.50 14.05
N SER A 118 -33.02 -0.19 14.17
CA SER A 118 -34.32 0.40 13.93
C SER A 118 -34.21 1.86 13.51
N GLN A 119 -35.31 2.47 13.12
CA GLN A 119 -35.44 3.90 12.85
C GLN A 119 -36.35 4.57 13.86
N PRO A 120 -36.00 5.80 14.31
CA PRO A 120 -34.84 6.63 13.92
C PRO A 120 -33.51 6.14 14.50
N THR A 121 -32.41 6.76 14.02
CA THR A 121 -31.04 6.50 14.48
C THR A 121 -30.36 7.80 14.98
N PRO A 122 -30.86 8.43 16.06
CA PRO A 122 -30.37 9.73 16.51
C PRO A 122 -28.86 9.78 16.77
N PRO A 123 -28.19 8.72 17.31
CA PRO A 123 -26.78 8.77 17.61
C PRO A 123 -25.84 8.82 16.37
N LEU A 124 -26.33 8.52 15.15
CA LEU A 124 -25.51 8.38 13.95
C LEU A 124 -24.63 9.62 13.69
N ARG A 125 -25.26 10.80 13.65
CA ARG A 125 -24.51 12.05 13.36
C ARG A 125 -23.50 12.36 14.46
N ALA A 126 -23.93 12.29 15.72
CA ALA A 126 -23.06 12.57 16.87
C ALA A 126 -21.85 11.61 16.95
N LEU A 127 -22.04 10.33 16.59
CA LEU A 127 -20.92 9.36 16.50
C LEU A 127 -19.90 9.75 15.45
N VAL A 128 -20.37 10.08 14.23
CA VAL A 128 -19.49 10.43 13.11
C VAL A 128 -18.77 11.76 13.38
N ASP A 129 -19.43 12.73 14.02
CA ASP A 129 -18.84 14.02 14.38
C ASP A 129 -17.79 13.88 15.51
N ALA A 130 -18.03 12.98 16.48
CA ALA A 130 -17.19 12.86 17.67
C ALA A 130 -16.00 11.88 17.50
N ALA A 131 -16.11 10.90 16.63
CA ALA A 131 -15.08 9.89 16.46
C ALA A 131 -14.02 10.31 15.41
N PRO A 132 -12.73 10.28 15.75
CA PRO A 132 -11.65 10.63 14.82
C PRO A 132 -11.33 9.51 13.81
N ALA A 133 -12.04 8.39 13.88
CA ALA A 133 -11.80 7.18 13.10
C ALA A 133 -12.81 7.03 11.94
N PRO A 134 -12.40 6.38 10.82
CA PRO A 134 -13.33 6.07 9.74
C PRO A 134 -14.45 5.15 10.19
N ALA A 135 -15.64 5.31 9.62
CA ALA A 135 -16.83 4.57 9.97
C ALA A 135 -17.41 3.79 8.79
N LEU A 136 -17.89 2.58 9.05
CA LEU A 136 -18.72 1.81 8.12
C LEU A 136 -20.14 1.71 8.68
N PHE A 137 -21.12 2.21 7.94
CA PHE A 137 -22.53 2.01 8.23
C PHE A 137 -23.00 0.71 7.56
N PHE A 138 -23.09 -0.35 8.36
CA PHE A 138 -23.54 -1.67 7.92
C PHE A 138 -25.03 -1.85 8.19
N SER A 139 -25.84 -1.74 7.14
CA SER A 139 -27.30 -1.88 7.20
C SER A 139 -27.75 -3.25 6.71
N ARG A 140 -28.46 -4.01 7.55
CA ARG A 140 -29.17 -5.19 7.09
C ARG A 140 -30.47 -4.78 6.38
N PRO A 141 -31.03 -5.62 5.50
CA PRO A 141 -32.34 -5.36 4.91
C PRO A 141 -33.40 -5.09 6.02
N TYR A 142 -34.24 -4.12 5.78
CA TYR A 142 -35.32 -3.67 6.69
C TYR A 142 -34.87 -3.03 8.02
N ALA A 143 -33.56 -2.89 8.30
CA ALA A 143 -33.12 -2.30 9.57
C ALA A 143 -33.44 -0.80 9.67
N THR A 144 -33.18 -0.03 8.63
CA THR A 144 -33.39 1.44 8.62
C THR A 144 -33.37 1.99 7.19
N HIS A 145 -33.75 3.26 7.05
CA HIS A 145 -33.52 4.08 5.85
C HIS A 145 -32.43 5.15 6.06
N ALA A 146 -31.78 5.17 7.23
CA ALA A 146 -30.73 6.15 7.56
C ALA A 146 -29.48 6.04 6.66
N TRP A 147 -29.31 4.93 5.92
CA TRP A 147 -28.28 4.79 4.88
C TRP A 147 -28.32 5.92 3.85
N SER A 148 -29.50 6.53 3.62
CA SER A 148 -29.66 7.66 2.69
C SER A 148 -28.93 8.93 3.17
N SER A 149 -28.62 9.06 4.46
CA SER A 149 -27.91 10.20 5.03
C SER A 149 -26.38 10.10 4.87
N VAL A 150 -25.85 8.91 4.58
CA VAL A 150 -24.40 8.68 4.55
C VAL A 150 -23.72 9.47 3.42
N ALA A 151 -24.37 9.62 2.27
CA ALA A 151 -23.83 10.41 1.15
C ALA A 151 -23.65 11.89 1.55
N ALA A 152 -24.61 12.47 2.27
CA ALA A 152 -24.51 13.84 2.76
C ALA A 152 -23.38 13.99 3.81
N LEU A 153 -23.21 13.00 4.69
CA LEU A 153 -22.10 12.99 5.64
C LEU A 153 -20.76 13.00 4.93
N ARG A 154 -20.56 12.18 3.89
CA ARG A 154 -19.32 12.19 3.06
C ARG A 154 -19.09 13.52 2.37
N GLN A 155 -20.13 14.11 1.76
CA GLN A 155 -20.03 15.43 1.11
C GLN A 155 -19.59 16.53 2.08
N ASN A 156 -19.88 16.35 3.37
CA ASN A 156 -19.41 17.23 4.45
C ASN A 156 -18.04 16.85 5.01
N GLY A 157 -17.28 15.96 4.32
CA GLY A 157 -15.92 15.58 4.67
C GLY A 157 -15.76 14.49 5.72
N HIS A 158 -16.87 13.85 6.17
CA HIS A 158 -16.77 12.75 7.13
C HIS A 158 -16.23 11.47 6.47
N LYS A 159 -15.36 10.77 7.22
CA LYS A 159 -14.78 9.48 6.84
C LYS A 159 -15.78 8.35 7.11
N ILE A 160 -16.77 8.20 6.24
CA ILE A 160 -17.83 7.19 6.38
C ILE A 160 -18.20 6.57 5.04
N ASP A 161 -18.33 5.23 5.01
CA ASP A 161 -18.94 4.51 3.90
C ASP A 161 -20.18 3.74 4.35
N VAL A 162 -20.97 3.23 3.40
CA VAL A 162 -22.19 2.47 3.66
C VAL A 162 -22.20 1.18 2.85
N ILE A 163 -22.65 0.12 3.50
CA ILE A 163 -23.00 -1.14 2.86
C ILE A 163 -24.38 -1.59 3.34
N ALA A 164 -25.25 -1.98 2.40
CA ALA A 164 -26.56 -2.51 2.68
C ALA A 164 -26.66 -3.93 2.12
N THR A 165 -26.59 -4.94 2.99
CA THR A 165 -26.51 -6.35 2.58
C THR A 165 -26.97 -7.30 3.68
N SER A 166 -27.41 -8.48 3.31
CA SER A 166 -27.65 -9.62 4.20
C SER A 166 -26.42 -10.52 4.37
N SER A 167 -25.38 -10.34 3.53
CA SER A 167 -24.16 -11.14 3.54
C SER A 167 -23.09 -10.53 4.43
N TYR A 168 -22.71 -11.19 5.51
CA TYR A 168 -21.62 -10.75 6.37
C TYR A 168 -20.23 -10.95 5.72
N GLY A 169 -20.13 -11.75 4.65
CA GLY A 169 -18.91 -11.86 3.82
C GLY A 169 -18.56 -10.56 3.09
N ASP A 170 -19.56 -9.70 2.85
CA ASP A 170 -19.32 -8.39 2.22
C ASP A 170 -18.60 -7.40 3.17
N LEU A 171 -18.43 -7.75 4.44
CA LEU A 171 -17.59 -7.02 5.40
C LEU A 171 -16.09 -7.30 5.21
N ASP A 172 -15.70 -8.44 4.62
CA ASP A 172 -14.29 -8.84 4.47
C ASP A 172 -13.44 -7.73 3.82
N PRO A 173 -13.84 -7.12 2.68
CA PRO A 173 -13.07 -6.05 2.06
C PRO A 173 -13.01 -4.75 2.89
N TYR A 174 -13.98 -4.52 3.78
CA TYR A 174 -13.96 -3.39 4.71
C TYR A 174 -13.06 -3.64 5.91
N PHE A 175 -12.96 -4.88 6.37
CA PHE A 175 -12.00 -5.25 7.40
C PHE A 175 -10.55 -5.08 6.92
N GLU A 176 -10.26 -5.42 5.65
CA GLU A 176 -8.99 -5.07 5.00
C GLU A 176 -8.77 -3.55 4.92
N ALA A 177 -9.83 -2.80 4.58
CA ALA A 177 -9.76 -1.34 4.50
C ALA A 177 -9.50 -0.70 5.88
N PHE A 178 -10.09 -1.19 6.96
CA PHE A 178 -9.77 -0.74 8.32
C PHE A 178 -8.33 -1.04 8.73
N ARG A 179 -7.81 -2.23 8.37
CA ARG A 179 -6.39 -2.57 8.58
C ARG A 179 -5.49 -1.63 7.80
N THR A 180 -5.83 -1.28 6.56
CA THR A 180 -5.10 -0.30 5.76
C THR A 180 -5.13 1.08 6.39
N ALA A 181 -6.27 1.54 6.91
CA ALA A 181 -6.38 2.81 7.65
C ALA A 181 -5.50 2.81 8.91
N HIS A 182 -5.51 1.70 9.68
CA HIS A 182 -4.59 1.49 10.80
C HIS A 182 -3.13 1.57 10.37
N HIS A 183 -2.75 0.88 9.29
CA HIS A 183 -1.40 0.89 8.75
C HIS A 183 -0.94 2.31 8.39
N LEU A 184 -1.76 3.06 7.64
CA LEU A 184 -1.45 4.44 7.27
C LEU A 184 -1.26 5.34 8.49
N ARG A 185 -2.17 5.28 9.46
CA ARG A 185 -2.14 6.09 10.68
C ARG A 185 -0.87 5.85 11.51
N ASN A 186 -0.41 4.61 11.54
CA ASN A 186 0.75 4.20 12.32
C ASN A 186 2.05 4.15 11.52
N SER A 187 2.02 4.51 10.23
CA SER A 187 3.21 4.57 9.38
C SER A 187 4.05 5.80 9.69
N LYS A 188 5.37 5.60 9.59
CA LYS A 188 6.36 6.67 9.67
C LYS A 188 7.26 6.64 8.44
N VAL A 189 7.38 7.78 7.79
CA VAL A 189 8.19 8.00 6.60
C VAL A 189 9.43 8.81 6.96
N LEU A 190 10.61 8.29 6.64
CA LEU A 190 11.85 9.05 6.68
C LEU A 190 12.03 9.77 5.34
N VAL A 191 12.20 11.08 5.38
CA VAL A 191 12.35 11.91 4.17
C VAL A 191 13.76 12.43 4.10
N GLY A 192 14.59 11.82 3.26
CA GLY A 192 15.97 12.20 3.03
C GLY A 192 16.08 13.43 2.13
N CYS A 193 16.45 14.57 2.66
CA CYS A 193 16.71 15.77 1.89
C CYS A 193 17.55 16.77 2.72
N GLU A 194 18.26 17.66 2.04
CA GLU A 194 19.03 18.71 2.70
C GLU A 194 18.15 19.88 3.16
N SER A 195 16.98 20.05 2.55
CA SER A 195 15.99 21.06 2.92
C SER A 195 14.58 20.53 2.77
N PRO A 196 13.72 20.67 3.78
CA PRO A 196 12.32 20.28 3.71
C PRO A 196 11.45 21.22 2.85
N ARG A 197 12.04 22.32 2.31
CA ARG A 197 11.31 23.34 1.54
C ARG A 197 10.47 22.70 0.43
N GLY A 198 9.19 23.06 0.37
CA GLY A 198 8.22 22.54 -0.61
C GLY A 198 7.66 21.15 -0.29
N ARG A 199 8.27 20.41 0.67
CA ARG A 199 7.80 19.09 1.09
C ARG A 199 7.06 19.11 2.44
N GLN A 200 7.39 20.07 3.31
CA GLN A 200 6.81 20.16 4.66
C GLN A 200 5.29 20.31 4.61
N GLU A 201 4.80 21.26 3.81
CA GLU A 201 3.35 21.52 3.69
C GLU A 201 2.58 20.27 3.22
N LEU A 202 3.13 19.54 2.26
CA LEU A 202 2.52 18.32 1.76
C LEU A 202 2.59 17.19 2.81
N ALA A 203 3.68 17.08 3.55
CA ALA A 203 3.83 16.14 4.65
C ALA A 203 2.81 16.41 5.76
N ASP A 204 2.63 17.68 6.14
CA ASP A 204 1.65 18.10 7.14
C ASP A 204 0.22 17.83 6.68
N ALA A 205 -0.09 18.08 5.40
CA ALA A 205 -1.40 17.78 4.83
C ALA A 205 -1.70 16.26 4.83
N PHE A 206 -0.74 15.41 4.48
CA PHE A 206 -0.90 13.95 4.57
C PHE A 206 -1.00 13.48 6.02
N HIS A 207 -0.20 14.05 6.92
CA HIS A 207 -0.31 13.75 8.36
C HIS A 207 -1.70 14.08 8.89
N GLN A 208 -2.20 15.26 8.62
CA GLN A 208 -3.54 15.69 9.05
C GLN A 208 -4.64 14.77 8.52
N HIS A 209 -4.52 14.30 7.28
CA HIS A 209 -5.56 13.49 6.65
C HIS A 209 -5.52 12.01 7.04
N PHE A 210 -4.31 11.39 7.05
CA PHE A 210 -4.12 9.95 7.25
C PHE A 210 -3.50 9.58 8.59
N GLY A 211 -2.89 10.52 9.31
CA GLY A 211 -2.12 10.27 10.54
C GLY A 211 -0.68 9.83 10.31
N THR A 212 -0.28 9.55 9.07
CA THR A 212 1.09 9.15 8.72
C THR A 212 2.09 10.22 9.16
N THR A 213 3.15 9.84 9.87
CA THR A 213 4.18 10.79 10.32
C THR A 213 5.35 10.88 9.35
N PHE A 214 5.92 12.08 9.21
CA PHE A 214 7.07 12.33 8.36
C PHE A 214 8.20 12.90 9.20
N GLN A 215 9.40 12.34 9.02
CA GLN A 215 10.61 12.81 9.67
C GLN A 215 11.66 13.14 8.62
N PHE A 216 12.05 14.40 8.56
CA PHE A 216 13.11 14.86 7.65
C PHE A 216 14.49 14.50 8.21
N VAL A 217 15.37 14.01 7.33
CA VAL A 217 16.69 13.47 7.67
C VAL A 217 17.72 14.01 6.69
N GLY A 218 18.79 14.58 7.18
CA GLY A 218 19.89 15.08 6.35
C GLY A 218 20.90 13.98 5.94
N GLY A 219 21.72 14.26 4.93
CA GLY A 219 22.72 13.34 4.39
C GLY A 219 23.73 12.83 5.40
N ALA A 220 24.07 13.63 6.40
CA ALA A 220 25.01 13.22 7.46
C ALA A 220 24.52 12.01 8.26
N GLU A 221 23.21 11.91 8.51
CA GLU A 221 22.65 10.74 9.22
C GLU A 221 22.69 9.49 8.34
N PHE A 222 22.39 9.60 7.04
CA PHE A 222 22.54 8.49 6.09
C PHE A 222 23.98 8.01 6.01
N ARG A 223 24.96 8.94 5.97
CA ARG A 223 26.38 8.60 6.00
C ARG A 223 26.76 7.84 7.25
N LYS A 224 26.37 8.32 8.41
CA LYS A 224 26.61 7.64 9.69
C LYS A 224 26.06 6.21 9.71
N MET A 225 24.84 6.03 9.22
CA MET A 225 24.23 4.68 9.15
C MET A 225 24.91 3.78 8.12
N PHE A 226 25.32 4.33 7.00
CA PHE A 226 26.07 3.63 5.97
C PHE A 226 27.43 3.15 6.51
N ASP A 227 28.19 4.03 7.17
CA ASP A 227 29.50 3.69 7.74
C ASP A 227 29.38 2.65 8.85
N GLY A 228 28.27 2.64 9.59
CA GLY A 228 27.96 1.66 10.63
C GLY A 228 27.43 0.31 10.14
N ALA A 229 27.17 0.16 8.84
CA ALA A 229 26.68 -1.10 8.29
C ALA A 229 27.76 -2.20 8.30
N GLY A 230 27.37 -3.42 8.72
CA GLY A 230 28.30 -4.54 8.93
C GLY A 230 28.92 -5.05 7.66
N GLU A 231 30.24 -4.94 7.51
CA GLU A 231 31.00 -5.30 6.29
C GLU A 231 30.84 -6.78 5.90
N ARG A 232 30.85 -7.70 6.86
CA ARG A 232 30.67 -9.14 6.58
C ARG A 232 29.25 -9.44 6.03
N GLN A 233 28.23 -8.82 6.62
CA GLN A 233 26.86 -8.96 6.16
C GLN A 233 26.72 -8.39 4.74
N THR A 234 27.27 -7.22 4.50
CA THR A 234 27.26 -6.56 3.18
C THR A 234 27.86 -7.46 2.10
N ARG A 235 29.04 -8.01 2.35
CA ARG A 235 29.70 -8.92 1.37
C ARG A 235 28.86 -10.17 1.09
N THR A 236 28.28 -10.77 2.11
CA THR A 236 27.46 -11.97 1.96
C THR A 236 26.22 -11.66 1.12
N GLU A 237 25.47 -10.62 1.48
CA GLU A 237 24.26 -10.22 0.75
C GLU A 237 24.56 -9.73 -0.67
N ALA A 238 25.66 -9.01 -0.90
CA ALA A 238 26.08 -8.58 -2.23
C ALA A 238 26.41 -9.78 -3.14
N ALA A 239 27.14 -10.76 -2.60
CA ALA A 239 27.45 -11.98 -3.36
C ALA A 239 26.17 -12.79 -3.69
N GLU A 240 25.20 -12.86 -2.78
CA GLU A 240 23.91 -13.51 -3.04
C GLU A 240 23.10 -12.73 -4.09
N PHE A 241 23.09 -11.42 -4.01
CA PHE A 241 22.37 -10.57 -4.94
C PHE A 241 22.95 -10.67 -6.37
N VAL A 242 24.28 -10.71 -6.50
CA VAL A 242 24.95 -10.95 -7.80
C VAL A 242 24.63 -12.34 -8.34
N ARG A 243 24.64 -13.38 -7.49
CA ARG A 243 24.29 -14.75 -7.95
C ARG A 243 22.82 -14.88 -8.39
N GLY A 244 21.92 -14.08 -7.85
CA GLY A 244 20.52 -14.04 -8.23
C GLY A 244 20.24 -13.28 -9.52
N ALA A 245 21.16 -12.43 -9.97
CA ALA A 245 21.03 -11.66 -11.21
C ALA A 245 21.30 -12.54 -12.44
N LEU A 246 20.55 -12.30 -13.53
CA LEU A 246 20.83 -12.94 -14.83
C LEU A 246 22.21 -12.56 -15.36
N ARG A 247 22.61 -11.33 -15.14
CA ARG A 247 23.93 -10.78 -15.51
C ARG A 247 24.21 -9.47 -14.79
N VAL A 248 25.47 -9.10 -14.73
CA VAL A 248 25.97 -7.78 -14.35
C VAL A 248 26.56 -7.17 -15.62
N VAL A 249 26.18 -5.93 -15.95
CA VAL A 249 26.61 -5.30 -17.22
C VAL A 249 27.63 -4.21 -16.98
N GLU A 250 27.25 -3.09 -16.36
CA GLU A 250 28.13 -1.94 -16.18
C GLU A 250 28.70 -1.83 -14.75
N PRO A 251 27.92 -2.02 -13.67
CA PRO A 251 28.38 -1.65 -12.35
C PRO A 251 29.55 -2.51 -11.88
N SER A 252 30.50 -1.85 -11.24
CA SER A 252 31.64 -2.52 -10.58
C SER A 252 31.18 -3.30 -9.33
N PRO A 253 31.98 -4.30 -8.89
CA PRO A 253 31.69 -5.00 -7.64
C PRO A 253 31.57 -4.06 -6.43
N ARG A 254 32.31 -2.94 -6.42
CA ARG A 254 32.24 -1.93 -5.36
C ARG A 254 30.89 -1.20 -5.36
N GLU A 255 30.39 -0.77 -6.53
CA GLU A 255 29.10 -0.06 -6.63
C GLU A 255 27.93 -0.96 -6.20
N ILE A 256 27.97 -2.25 -6.56
CA ILE A 256 26.98 -3.23 -6.08
C ILE A 256 27.08 -3.41 -4.58
N HIS A 257 28.30 -3.56 -4.05
CA HIS A 257 28.56 -3.67 -2.61
C HIS A 257 28.02 -2.43 -1.86
N ASP A 258 28.29 -1.22 -2.36
CA ASP A 258 27.86 0.02 -1.75
C ASP A 258 26.32 0.16 -1.78
N GLY A 259 25.66 -0.24 -2.87
CA GLY A 259 24.20 -0.30 -2.96
C GLY A 259 23.56 -1.26 -1.94
N VAL A 260 24.17 -2.45 -1.73
CA VAL A 260 23.73 -3.42 -0.71
C VAL A 260 24.06 -2.92 0.69
N ARG A 261 25.19 -2.28 0.90
CA ARG A 261 25.55 -1.63 2.17
C ARG A 261 24.52 -0.57 2.55
N PHE A 262 24.08 0.21 1.56
CA PHE A 262 23.04 1.20 1.77
C PHE A 262 21.69 0.56 2.16
N HIS A 263 21.35 -0.58 1.58
CA HIS A 263 20.16 -1.34 2.00
C HIS A 263 20.22 -1.73 3.50
N ILE A 264 21.33 -2.29 3.95
CA ILE A 264 21.54 -2.65 5.36
C ILE A 264 21.45 -1.43 6.26
N ALA A 265 22.07 -0.32 5.84
CA ALA A 265 22.00 0.96 6.54
C ALA A 265 20.55 1.47 6.69
N LEU A 266 19.78 1.48 5.60
CA LEU A 266 18.37 1.90 5.63
C LEU A 266 17.50 0.97 6.46
N GLN A 267 17.69 -0.34 6.40
CA GLN A 267 16.97 -1.27 7.29
C GLN A 267 17.24 -0.99 8.76
N ASN A 268 18.51 -0.75 9.13
CA ASN A 268 18.89 -0.41 10.49
C ASN A 268 18.28 0.92 10.93
N MET A 269 18.27 1.91 10.06
CA MET A 269 17.68 3.21 10.32
C MET A 269 16.16 3.12 10.49
N LEU A 270 15.45 2.45 9.60
CA LEU A 270 14.01 2.23 9.69
C LEU A 270 13.65 1.53 11.00
N ARG A 271 14.40 0.50 11.37
CA ARG A 271 14.19 -0.21 12.65
C ARG A 271 14.43 0.69 13.86
N ALA A 272 15.54 1.43 13.89
CA ALA A 272 15.89 2.33 15.00
C ALA A 272 14.86 3.46 15.17
N GLN A 273 14.33 3.98 14.07
CA GLN A 273 13.36 5.07 14.06
C GLN A 273 11.90 4.59 14.15
N LYS A 274 11.66 3.27 14.22
CA LYS A 274 10.33 2.66 14.12
C LYS A 274 9.56 3.21 12.90
N ALA A 275 10.22 3.21 11.74
CA ALA A 275 9.68 3.66 10.47
C ALA A 275 9.53 2.49 9.51
N ASN A 276 8.58 2.56 8.57
CA ASN A 276 8.36 1.55 7.55
C ASN A 276 8.62 2.05 6.12
N ALA A 277 8.77 3.36 5.96
CA ALA A 277 8.99 3.98 4.66
C ALA A 277 10.19 4.93 4.69
N VAL A 278 10.88 5.02 3.56
CA VAL A 278 11.92 6.00 3.31
C VAL A 278 11.81 6.50 1.88
N THR A 279 11.86 7.82 1.72
CA THR A 279 12.05 8.45 0.41
C THR A 279 13.23 9.40 0.49
N ILE A 280 14.04 9.48 -0.57
CA ILE A 280 15.24 10.32 -0.59
C ILE A 280 15.22 11.16 -1.85
N ASP A 281 15.47 12.45 -1.70
CA ASP A 281 15.78 13.38 -2.79
C ASP A 281 17.14 13.01 -3.40
N CYS A 282 17.15 11.96 -4.24
CA CYS A 282 18.38 11.37 -4.75
C CYS A 282 19.19 12.37 -5.56
N PHE A 283 18.56 13.11 -6.47
CA PHE A 283 19.26 14.07 -7.31
C PHE A 283 19.85 15.23 -6.51
N GLY A 284 19.07 15.82 -5.60
CA GLY A 284 19.56 16.91 -4.75
C GLY A 284 20.70 16.49 -3.84
N THR A 285 20.59 15.31 -3.22
CA THR A 285 21.59 14.81 -2.27
C THR A 285 22.84 14.23 -2.94
N LEU A 286 22.71 13.60 -4.12
CA LEU A 286 23.87 13.15 -4.91
C LEU A 286 24.62 14.35 -5.49
N ALA A 287 23.93 15.33 -6.06
CA ALA A 287 24.54 16.55 -6.56
C ALA A 287 25.28 17.33 -5.46
N ALA A 288 24.75 17.33 -4.22
CA ALA A 288 25.40 17.91 -3.05
C ALA A 288 26.53 17.01 -2.46
N SER A 289 26.73 15.80 -3.00
CA SER A 289 27.68 14.79 -2.50
C SER A 289 27.44 14.42 -1.02
N THR A 290 26.19 14.53 -0.53
CA THR A 290 25.85 14.24 0.85
C THR A 290 25.46 12.79 1.09
N LEU A 291 24.97 12.07 0.07
CA LEU A 291 24.72 10.64 0.16
C LEU A 291 26.01 9.83 -0.01
N PRO A 292 26.13 8.69 0.72
CA PRO A 292 27.28 7.80 0.61
C PRO A 292 27.32 6.96 -0.68
N GLY A 293 26.21 6.90 -1.43
CA GLY A 293 26.07 6.09 -2.65
C GLY A 293 24.64 6.12 -3.19
N TYR A 294 24.40 5.35 -4.24
CA TYR A 294 23.08 5.26 -4.90
C TYR A 294 22.12 4.37 -4.09
N PRO A 295 20.91 4.84 -3.76
CA PRO A 295 19.96 4.09 -2.94
C PRO A 295 19.12 3.08 -3.73
N CYS A 296 19.29 2.97 -5.05
CA CYS A 296 18.37 2.24 -5.93
C CYS A 296 18.25 0.75 -5.59
N ILE A 297 19.37 0.03 -5.36
CA ILE A 297 19.34 -1.36 -4.88
C ILE A 297 18.64 -1.45 -3.52
N ALA A 298 18.91 -0.49 -2.63
CA ALA A 298 18.32 -0.48 -1.29
C ALA A 298 16.80 -0.36 -1.37
N PHE A 299 16.27 0.54 -2.18
CA PHE A 299 14.82 0.71 -2.35
C PHE A 299 14.17 -0.52 -2.98
N SER A 300 14.77 -1.11 -4.00
CA SER A 300 14.30 -2.35 -4.62
C SER A 300 14.14 -3.47 -3.58
N LYS A 301 15.18 -3.70 -2.76
CA LYS A 301 15.17 -4.73 -1.71
C LYS A 301 14.21 -4.41 -0.56
N LEU A 302 14.02 -3.13 -0.19
CA LEU A 302 13.02 -2.72 0.80
C LEU A 302 11.61 -3.03 0.30
N ASN A 303 11.30 -2.70 -0.95
CA ASN A 303 9.99 -2.98 -1.56
C ASN A 303 9.73 -4.50 -1.65
N ASP A 304 10.75 -5.33 -1.95
CA ASP A 304 10.66 -6.80 -1.92
C ASP A 304 10.37 -7.35 -0.51
N ALA A 305 10.75 -6.62 0.52
CA ALA A 305 10.54 -6.98 1.93
C ALA A 305 9.22 -6.46 2.51
N GLY A 306 8.38 -5.78 1.71
CA GLY A 306 7.11 -5.18 2.17
C GLY A 306 7.29 -3.89 2.97
N LEU A 307 8.46 -3.26 2.85
CA LEU A 307 8.72 -1.89 3.27
C LEU A 307 8.61 -0.97 2.06
N TYR A 308 8.81 0.32 2.29
CA TYR A 308 8.60 1.31 1.23
C TYR A 308 9.87 2.12 1.00
N GLY A 309 10.54 1.85 -0.13
CA GLY A 309 11.68 2.61 -0.63
C GLY A 309 11.29 3.37 -1.88
N VAL A 310 11.29 4.70 -1.84
CA VAL A 310 10.76 5.57 -2.90
C VAL A 310 11.80 6.60 -3.32
N CYS A 311 11.97 6.77 -4.64
CA CYS A 311 12.90 7.73 -5.21
C CYS A 311 12.43 9.19 -5.07
N GLU A 312 13.38 10.10 -5.20
CA GLU A 312 13.22 11.53 -5.51
C GLU A 312 12.52 12.37 -4.44
N GLY A 313 12.41 11.85 -3.21
CA GLY A 313 11.72 12.57 -2.13
C GLY A 313 10.24 12.80 -2.42
N ASP A 314 9.63 11.94 -3.25
CA ASP A 314 8.24 12.07 -3.70
C ASP A 314 7.27 11.53 -2.65
N LEU A 315 6.72 12.43 -1.85
CA LEU A 315 5.77 12.11 -0.79
C LEU A 315 4.44 11.57 -1.35
N ALA A 316 3.98 12.05 -2.51
CA ALA A 316 2.74 11.58 -3.10
C ALA A 316 2.86 10.14 -3.60
N SER A 317 3.96 9.77 -4.26
CA SER A 317 4.25 8.39 -4.63
C SER A 317 4.48 7.51 -3.40
N THR A 318 5.10 8.02 -2.33
CA THR A 318 5.28 7.31 -1.07
C THR A 318 3.93 6.96 -0.43
N MET A 319 3.03 7.94 -0.33
CA MET A 319 1.68 7.71 0.21
C MET A 319 0.84 6.79 -0.69
N THR A 320 1.03 6.87 -2.00
CA THR A 320 0.39 5.96 -2.96
C THR A 320 0.83 4.51 -2.73
N GLN A 321 2.13 4.27 -2.55
CA GLN A 321 2.63 2.94 -2.21
C GLN A 321 2.14 2.47 -0.84
N LEU A 322 2.19 3.33 0.19
CA LEU A 322 1.66 3.01 1.53
C LEU A 322 0.20 2.55 1.46
N LEU A 323 -0.65 3.28 0.74
CA LEU A 323 -2.07 2.93 0.58
C LEU A 323 -2.24 1.60 -0.16
N VAL A 324 -1.74 1.52 -1.40
CA VAL A 324 -2.09 0.39 -2.28
C VAL A 324 -1.37 -0.89 -1.86
N THR A 325 -0.08 -0.82 -1.50
CA THR A 325 0.65 -2.02 -1.06
C THR A 325 0.09 -2.58 0.25
N SER A 326 -0.29 -1.72 1.22
CA SER A 326 -0.88 -2.22 2.48
C SER A 326 -2.24 -2.88 2.27
N CYS A 327 -3.00 -2.44 1.27
CA CYS A 327 -4.31 -2.99 0.91
C CYS A 327 -4.19 -4.29 0.10
N THR A 328 -3.18 -4.42 -0.76
CA THR A 328 -3.12 -5.47 -1.78
C THR A 328 -1.97 -6.44 -1.61
N GLY A 329 -0.93 -6.07 -0.86
CA GLY A 329 0.33 -6.81 -0.80
C GLY A 329 1.21 -6.69 -2.05
N MET A 330 0.81 -5.86 -3.04
CA MET A 330 1.55 -5.65 -4.28
C MET A 330 2.54 -4.50 -4.11
N PRO A 331 3.86 -4.70 -4.29
CA PRO A 331 4.81 -3.61 -4.32
C PRO A 331 4.51 -2.63 -5.45
N GLY A 332 4.73 -1.34 -5.19
CA GLY A 332 4.59 -0.29 -6.21
C GLY A 332 5.86 -0.09 -7.03
N PHE A 333 5.71 0.15 -8.33
CA PHE A 333 6.76 0.64 -9.21
C PHE A 333 6.49 2.10 -9.55
N VAL A 334 7.23 3.02 -8.94
CA VAL A 334 7.21 4.44 -9.32
C VAL A 334 7.77 4.55 -10.72
N SER A 335 7.13 5.29 -11.59
CA SER A 335 7.52 5.37 -13.00
C SER A 335 7.34 6.74 -13.61
N ASP A 336 8.23 7.07 -14.55
CA ASP A 336 8.12 8.18 -15.50
C ASP A 336 7.42 7.67 -16.76
N PRO A 337 6.22 8.18 -17.09
CA PRO A 337 5.52 7.76 -18.28
C PRO A 337 6.07 8.46 -19.54
N VAL A 338 6.30 7.66 -20.58
CA VAL A 338 6.67 8.13 -21.92
C VAL A 338 5.57 7.75 -22.88
N PHE A 339 4.85 8.75 -23.41
CA PHE A 339 3.69 8.54 -24.25
C PHE A 339 4.07 8.31 -25.73
N ASP A 340 3.45 7.30 -26.34
CA ASP A 340 3.39 7.11 -27.78
C ASP A 340 1.94 7.04 -28.24
N ILE A 341 1.35 8.19 -28.55
CA ILE A 341 -0.05 8.29 -28.95
C ILE A 341 -0.35 7.62 -30.30
N SER A 342 0.66 7.47 -31.15
CA SER A 342 0.49 6.82 -32.45
C SER A 342 0.22 5.32 -32.32
N ARG A 343 0.66 4.72 -31.21
CA ARG A 343 0.49 3.31 -30.87
C ARG A 343 -0.54 3.07 -29.77
N ASN A 344 -1.08 4.14 -29.19
CA ASN A 344 -1.92 4.10 -27.98
C ASN A 344 -1.23 3.40 -26.79
N GLU A 345 0.07 3.68 -26.62
CA GLU A 345 0.94 3.05 -25.63
C GLU A 345 1.56 4.09 -24.70
N VAL A 346 1.90 3.64 -23.50
CA VAL A 346 2.73 4.37 -22.54
C VAL A 346 3.84 3.45 -22.09
N ILE A 347 5.09 3.92 -22.18
CA ILE A 347 6.23 3.24 -21.57
C ILE A 347 6.44 3.83 -20.20
N HIS A 348 6.52 2.97 -19.19
CA HIS A 348 6.81 3.35 -17.82
C HIS A 348 8.24 2.96 -17.51
N ALA A 349 9.06 3.93 -17.14
CA ALA A 349 10.48 3.74 -16.89
C ALA A 349 10.89 4.30 -15.53
N HIS A 350 11.74 3.61 -14.78
CA HIS A 350 12.43 4.15 -13.60
C HIS A 350 13.64 3.32 -13.19
N CYS A 351 14.50 3.88 -12.31
CA CYS A 351 15.68 3.22 -11.80
C CYS A 351 15.41 2.26 -10.62
N VAL A 352 14.21 2.31 -10.02
CA VAL A 352 13.82 1.48 -8.87
C VAL A 352 12.55 0.71 -9.16
N SER A 353 12.63 -0.62 -9.06
CA SER A 353 11.48 -1.52 -9.02
C SER A 353 11.73 -2.64 -8.02
N ALA A 354 10.67 -3.10 -7.36
CA ALA A 354 10.72 -4.39 -6.67
C ALA A 354 10.93 -5.52 -7.68
N THR A 355 11.63 -6.58 -7.28
CA THR A 355 11.68 -7.80 -8.08
C THR A 355 10.41 -8.65 -7.91
N LYS A 356 9.71 -8.50 -6.78
CA LYS A 356 8.49 -9.26 -6.42
C LYS A 356 7.19 -8.52 -6.78
N MET A 357 7.12 -8.00 -8.00
CA MET A 357 5.99 -7.16 -8.44
C MET A 357 4.60 -7.83 -8.35
N LYS A 358 4.54 -9.17 -8.34
CA LYS A 358 3.28 -9.93 -8.17
C LYS A 358 2.91 -10.22 -6.71
N GLY A 359 3.56 -9.57 -5.76
CA GLY A 359 3.31 -9.70 -4.32
C GLY A 359 4.56 -10.08 -3.53
N ILE A 360 4.69 -9.53 -2.32
CA ILE A 360 5.89 -9.71 -1.46
C ILE A 360 6.16 -11.18 -1.08
N HIS A 361 5.15 -12.04 -1.15
CA HIS A 361 5.24 -13.47 -0.88
C HIS A 361 5.40 -14.32 -2.16
N GLN A 362 5.43 -13.68 -3.33
CA GLN A 362 5.59 -14.35 -4.62
C GLN A 362 7.07 -14.44 -5.02
N PRO A 363 7.42 -15.35 -5.96
CA PRO A 363 8.75 -15.41 -6.51
C PRO A 363 9.19 -14.09 -7.15
N ALA A 364 10.48 -13.80 -7.05
CA ALA A 364 11.08 -12.65 -7.70
C ALA A 364 11.08 -12.80 -9.24
N SER A 365 10.81 -11.73 -9.96
CA SER A 365 11.07 -11.64 -11.40
C SER A 365 12.56 -11.65 -11.68
N PRO A 366 12.99 -12.16 -12.83
CA PRO A 366 14.40 -12.08 -13.26
C PRO A 366 14.85 -10.62 -13.34
N TYR A 367 16.12 -10.38 -13.01
CA TYR A 367 16.69 -9.03 -13.03
C TYR A 367 18.14 -9.01 -13.53
N ILE A 368 18.57 -7.84 -13.98
CA ILE A 368 19.92 -7.53 -14.44
C ILE A 368 20.46 -6.39 -13.57
N LEU A 369 21.72 -6.45 -13.18
CA LEU A 369 22.40 -5.34 -12.51
C LEU A 369 23.00 -4.39 -13.54
N ARG A 370 22.58 -3.13 -13.48
CA ARG A 370 22.96 -2.06 -14.40
C ARG A 370 23.48 -0.85 -13.61
N ASN A 371 24.12 0.09 -14.30
CA ASN A 371 24.39 1.40 -13.73
C ASN A 371 23.16 2.32 -13.79
N HIS A 372 23.15 3.40 -13.01
CA HIS A 372 22.17 4.46 -13.14
C HIS A 372 22.38 5.19 -14.48
N LEU A 373 21.34 5.26 -15.31
CA LEU A 373 21.51 5.70 -16.69
C LEU A 373 21.97 7.15 -16.81
N GLU A 374 21.38 8.05 -16.03
CA GLU A 374 21.62 9.49 -16.17
C GLU A 374 22.99 9.93 -15.66
N THR A 375 23.62 9.15 -14.80
CA THR A 375 24.94 9.46 -14.23
C THR A 375 26.05 8.52 -14.70
N ASN A 376 25.70 7.35 -15.28
CA ASN A 376 26.59 6.24 -15.60
C ASN A 376 27.40 5.70 -14.40
N GLU A 377 26.89 5.89 -13.19
CA GLU A 377 27.51 5.48 -11.94
C GLU A 377 26.53 4.65 -11.10
N GLY A 378 27.04 4.07 -10.01
CA GLY A 378 26.25 3.31 -9.05
C GLY A 378 25.66 2.03 -9.62
N ALA A 379 24.79 1.38 -8.84
CA ALA A 379 24.15 0.15 -9.25
C ALA A 379 22.62 0.20 -9.04
N VAL A 380 21.88 -0.20 -10.08
CA VAL A 380 20.41 -0.29 -10.10
C VAL A 380 19.95 -1.67 -10.52
N VAL A 381 18.68 -1.96 -10.31
CA VAL A 381 18.05 -3.24 -10.65
C VAL A 381 17.13 -3.05 -11.85
N GLN A 382 17.54 -3.57 -13.01
CA GLN A 382 16.67 -3.68 -14.18
C GLN A 382 15.82 -4.93 -14.02
N VAL A 383 14.56 -4.76 -13.66
CA VAL A 383 13.62 -5.88 -13.45
C VAL A 383 12.91 -6.21 -14.76
N LEU A 384 12.92 -7.50 -15.13
CA LEU A 384 12.15 -8.02 -16.26
C LEU A 384 10.74 -8.38 -15.78
N MET A 385 9.87 -7.37 -15.78
CA MET A 385 8.53 -7.48 -15.22
C MET A 385 7.63 -8.40 -16.06
N PRO A 386 6.61 -9.07 -15.44
CA PRO A 386 5.65 -9.91 -16.14
C PRO A 386 4.87 -9.17 -17.24
N VAL A 387 4.61 -9.85 -18.35
CA VAL A 387 3.88 -9.33 -19.52
C VAL A 387 2.54 -10.06 -19.63
N GLY A 388 1.54 -9.41 -20.24
CA GLY A 388 0.18 -9.95 -20.41
C GLY A 388 -0.71 -9.80 -19.17
N GLU A 389 -0.29 -8.96 -18.22
CA GLU A 389 -0.99 -8.74 -16.96
C GLU A 389 -1.68 -7.37 -16.95
N THR A 390 -2.83 -7.29 -16.32
CA THR A 390 -3.46 -6.02 -15.98
C THR A 390 -2.71 -5.35 -14.83
N ILE A 391 -2.58 -4.04 -14.89
CA ILE A 391 -2.00 -3.22 -13.84
C ILE A 391 -2.96 -2.08 -13.47
N THR A 392 -2.85 -1.66 -12.22
CA THR A 392 -3.39 -0.39 -11.74
C THR A 392 -2.29 0.64 -11.72
N VAL A 393 -2.56 1.80 -12.29
CA VAL A 393 -1.66 2.96 -12.31
C VAL A 393 -2.28 4.04 -11.46
N GLY A 394 -1.59 4.53 -10.44
CA GLY A 394 -2.19 5.48 -9.52
C GLY A 394 -1.23 6.49 -8.92
N ARG A 395 -1.80 7.59 -8.38
CA ARG A 395 -1.05 8.62 -7.66
C ARG A 395 -1.97 9.49 -6.82
N PHE A 396 -1.56 9.81 -5.61
CA PHE A 396 -2.16 10.90 -4.85
C PHE A 396 -1.86 12.26 -5.49
N HIS A 397 -2.89 13.09 -5.60
CA HIS A 397 -2.80 14.51 -5.90
C HIS A 397 -3.21 15.32 -4.67
N GLY A 398 -2.27 15.48 -3.74
CA GLY A 398 -2.58 15.87 -2.37
C GLY A 398 -3.34 14.78 -1.61
N PRO A 399 -3.74 15.00 -0.35
CA PRO A 399 -4.37 13.98 0.47
C PRO A 399 -5.85 13.71 0.12
N SER A 400 -6.50 14.63 -0.57
CA SER A 400 -7.96 14.56 -0.86
C SER A 400 -8.32 13.99 -2.23
N LYS A 401 -7.33 13.68 -3.08
CA LYS A 401 -7.57 13.18 -4.43
C LYS A 401 -6.58 12.10 -4.81
N PHE A 402 -7.08 11.00 -5.38
CA PHE A 402 -6.29 9.91 -5.94
C PHE A 402 -6.61 9.76 -7.43
N LEU A 403 -5.60 9.85 -8.26
CA LEU A 403 -5.72 9.61 -9.70
C LEU A 403 -5.50 8.12 -9.95
N VAL A 404 -6.36 7.49 -10.78
CA VAL A 404 -6.27 6.06 -11.08
C VAL A 404 -6.55 5.78 -12.55
N SER A 405 -5.88 4.78 -13.08
CA SER A 405 -6.13 4.17 -14.40
C SER A 405 -5.82 2.68 -14.34
N THR A 406 -6.29 1.94 -15.33
CA THR A 406 -5.87 0.57 -15.59
C THR A 406 -5.19 0.48 -16.95
N ALA A 407 -4.24 -0.45 -17.09
CA ALA A 407 -3.55 -0.70 -18.35
C ALA A 407 -3.18 -2.19 -18.45
N GLU A 408 -2.84 -2.63 -19.64
CA GLU A 408 -2.28 -3.97 -19.92
C GLU A 408 -0.78 -3.86 -20.19
N VAL A 409 0.04 -4.66 -19.54
CA VAL A 409 1.48 -4.75 -19.84
C VAL A 409 1.67 -5.56 -21.11
N THR A 410 2.07 -4.91 -22.19
CA THR A 410 2.21 -5.52 -23.52
C THR A 410 3.65 -5.95 -23.85
N GLY A 411 4.62 -5.52 -23.06
CA GLY A 411 6.02 -5.90 -23.28
C GLY A 411 7.00 -5.26 -22.31
N THR A 412 8.20 -5.78 -22.26
CA THR A 412 9.37 -5.12 -21.70
C THR A 412 10.05 -4.27 -22.76
N VAL A 413 10.72 -3.19 -22.34
CA VAL A 413 11.51 -2.32 -23.19
C VAL A 413 12.94 -2.30 -22.63
N ASP A 414 13.93 -2.27 -23.49
CA ASP A 414 15.36 -2.14 -23.14
C ASP A 414 15.98 -1.01 -23.96
N SER A 415 15.47 0.21 -23.71
CA SER A 415 15.99 1.42 -24.35
C SER A 415 17.05 2.06 -23.47
N ASP A 416 18.12 2.51 -24.08
CA ASP A 416 19.18 3.31 -23.44
C ASP A 416 18.83 4.82 -23.37
N ARG A 417 17.57 5.20 -23.67
CA ARG A 417 17.04 6.57 -23.59
C ARG A 417 16.14 6.82 -22.39
N GLY A 418 16.10 5.92 -21.43
CA GLY A 418 15.28 6.02 -20.24
C GLY A 418 15.82 5.16 -19.12
N CYS A 419 15.35 5.38 -17.89
CA CYS A 419 15.74 4.59 -16.72
C CYS A 419 15.57 3.08 -16.96
N ARG A 420 16.35 2.25 -16.25
CA ARG A 420 16.63 0.86 -16.60
C ARG A 420 15.45 -0.10 -16.58
N SER A 421 14.57 -0.03 -15.55
CA SER A 421 13.35 -0.86 -15.55
C SER A 421 12.30 -0.20 -16.43
N GLN A 422 11.87 -0.89 -17.49
CA GLN A 422 10.93 -0.33 -18.48
C GLN A 422 9.88 -1.37 -18.86
N ILE A 423 8.61 -0.98 -18.79
CA ILE A 423 7.48 -1.74 -19.34
C ILE A 423 6.71 -0.90 -20.34
N ARG A 424 6.18 -1.56 -21.37
CA ARG A 424 5.24 -0.98 -22.30
C ARG A 424 3.85 -1.39 -21.90
N THR A 425 2.93 -0.42 -21.90
CA THR A 425 1.53 -0.67 -21.54
C THR A 425 0.60 -0.14 -22.61
N ARG A 426 -0.52 -0.82 -22.80
CA ARG A 426 -1.64 -0.35 -23.59
C ARG A 426 -2.68 0.26 -22.67
N VAL A 427 -3.11 1.47 -22.96
CA VAL A 427 -4.15 2.18 -22.21
C VAL A 427 -5.39 2.36 -23.08
N SER A 428 -6.50 2.79 -22.50
CA SER A 428 -7.75 3.02 -23.25
C SER A 428 -7.62 4.18 -24.25
N ASP A 429 -6.97 5.29 -23.86
CA ASP A 429 -6.76 6.48 -24.70
C ASP A 429 -5.52 7.28 -24.23
N ALA A 430 -4.35 6.97 -24.82
CA ALA A 430 -3.08 7.64 -24.49
C ALA A 430 -3.09 9.14 -24.82
N ALA A 431 -3.78 9.53 -25.90
CA ALA A 431 -3.85 10.93 -26.30
C ALA A 431 -4.73 11.76 -25.34
N ARG A 432 -5.83 11.20 -24.85
CA ARG A 432 -6.67 11.82 -23.81
C ARG A 432 -5.88 11.95 -22.52
N TRP A 433 -5.20 10.87 -22.09
CA TRP A 433 -4.41 10.88 -20.86
C TRP A 433 -3.30 11.92 -20.89
N LEU A 434 -2.54 12.00 -21.99
CA LEU A 434 -1.50 13.03 -22.16
C LEU A 434 -2.06 14.46 -22.03
N ARG A 435 -3.22 14.73 -22.62
CA ARG A 435 -3.85 16.08 -22.56
C ARG A 435 -4.33 16.45 -21.16
N SER A 436 -4.74 15.47 -20.33
CA SER A 436 -5.23 15.68 -18.97
C SER A 436 -4.17 15.42 -17.90
N TYR A 437 -2.95 15.04 -18.30
CA TYR A 437 -1.88 14.64 -17.37
C TYR A 437 -1.52 15.78 -16.41
N SER A 438 -1.58 15.47 -15.13
CA SER A 438 -1.40 16.48 -14.07
C SER A 438 -0.84 15.83 -12.79
N ALA A 439 -0.67 16.62 -11.73
CA ALA A 439 -0.25 16.15 -10.42
C ALA A 439 1.18 15.59 -10.34
N GLY A 440 2.10 16.14 -11.14
CA GLY A 440 3.50 15.73 -11.19
C GLY A 440 3.78 14.61 -12.19
N LEU A 441 5.05 14.30 -12.38
CA LEU A 441 5.53 13.38 -13.39
C LEU A 441 5.18 11.92 -13.08
N HIS A 442 5.47 11.47 -11.88
CA HIS A 442 5.38 10.05 -11.53
C HIS A 442 3.96 9.49 -11.53
N ARG A 443 3.86 8.22 -11.93
CA ARG A 443 2.73 7.32 -11.61
C ARG A 443 3.30 6.05 -10.97
N VAL A 444 2.54 5.49 -10.03
CA VAL A 444 2.92 4.25 -9.35
C VAL A 444 2.11 3.10 -9.92
N ILE A 445 2.78 2.04 -10.33
CA ILE A 445 2.19 0.87 -10.97
C ILE A 445 2.12 -0.28 -9.96
N PHE A 446 0.97 -0.95 -9.94
CA PHE A 446 0.71 -2.15 -9.16
C PHE A 446 0.13 -3.22 -10.07
N TYR A 447 0.64 -4.45 -9.99
CA TYR A 447 0.11 -5.56 -10.76
C TYR A 447 -1.25 -6.00 -10.21
N GLY A 448 -2.22 -6.20 -11.10
CA GLY A 448 -3.62 -6.47 -10.79
C GLY A 448 -4.54 -5.26 -10.98
N ASP A 449 -5.85 -5.52 -10.98
CA ASP A 449 -6.89 -4.48 -10.92
C ASP A 449 -7.28 -4.22 -9.46
N HIS A 450 -6.92 -3.07 -8.96
CA HIS A 450 -7.15 -2.65 -7.57
C HIS A 450 -8.08 -1.43 -7.46
N VAL A 451 -8.73 -1.03 -8.56
CA VAL A 451 -9.59 0.16 -8.61
C VAL A 451 -10.68 0.09 -7.54
N ALA A 452 -11.39 -1.02 -7.45
CA ALA A 452 -12.48 -1.19 -6.48
C ALA A 452 -12.01 -1.05 -5.02
N SER A 453 -10.79 -1.52 -4.71
CA SER A 453 -10.18 -1.38 -3.38
C SER A 453 -9.80 0.08 -3.09
N ILE A 454 -9.23 0.78 -4.08
CA ILE A 454 -8.87 2.21 -3.96
C ILE A 454 -10.13 3.06 -3.79
N GLU A 455 -11.19 2.80 -4.56
CA GLU A 455 -12.47 3.50 -4.43
C GLU A 455 -13.12 3.29 -3.06
N ARG A 456 -13.06 2.07 -2.52
CA ARG A 456 -13.53 1.77 -1.15
C ARG A 456 -12.74 2.58 -0.12
N MET A 457 -11.40 2.61 -0.26
CA MET A 457 -10.56 3.45 0.60
C MET A 457 -10.89 4.94 0.46
N GLY A 458 -11.15 5.41 -0.77
CA GLY A 458 -11.58 6.80 -1.01
C GLY A 458 -12.85 7.14 -0.23
N ARG A 459 -13.86 6.29 -0.31
CA ARG A 459 -15.11 6.51 0.45
C ARG A 459 -14.89 6.44 1.96
N LEU A 460 -14.12 5.46 2.44
CA LEU A 460 -13.88 5.26 3.87
C LEU A 460 -12.98 6.34 4.48
N MET A 461 -11.99 6.83 3.73
CA MET A 461 -10.98 7.79 4.21
C MET A 461 -11.20 9.21 3.70
N SER A 462 -12.30 9.49 2.98
CA SER A 462 -12.70 10.80 2.47
C SER A 462 -11.68 11.42 1.51
N PHE A 463 -11.34 10.69 0.45
CA PHE A 463 -10.64 11.24 -0.70
C PHE A 463 -11.35 10.85 -2.01
N ASP A 464 -11.29 11.73 -2.99
CA ASP A 464 -11.89 11.50 -4.31
C ASP A 464 -10.99 10.59 -5.15
N VAL A 465 -11.60 9.63 -5.83
CA VAL A 465 -10.91 8.80 -6.82
C VAL A 465 -11.32 9.26 -8.22
N VAL A 466 -10.33 9.70 -8.99
CA VAL A 466 -10.52 10.26 -10.33
C VAL A 466 -9.88 9.34 -11.35
N HIS A 467 -10.68 8.84 -12.28
CA HIS A 467 -10.20 8.03 -13.40
C HIS A 467 -9.57 8.93 -14.46
N GLU A 468 -8.29 8.72 -14.76
CA GLU A 468 -7.57 9.51 -15.77
C GLU A 468 -7.90 9.04 -17.19
N VAL A 469 -7.98 7.72 -17.41
CA VAL A 469 -8.35 7.06 -18.66
C VAL A 469 -9.08 5.74 -18.42
#